data_e28ffe85dd6943ddcc070d0f87859486
#
_entry.id   e28ffe85dd6943ddcc070d0f87859486
#
_cell.length_a   1.000
_cell.length_b   1.000
_cell.length_c   1.000
_cell.angle_alpha   90.00
_cell.angle_beta   90.00
_cell.angle_gamma   90.00
#
_symmetry.space_group_name_H-M   'P 1'
#
loop_
_entity.id
_entity.type
_entity.pdbx_description
1 polymer ?
#
loop_
_entity_poly.entity_id
_entity_poly.type
_entity_poly.pdbx_seq_one_letter_code
_entity_poly.pdbx_strand_id
1 'polypeptide(L)'
;LLKTQSDNQKDRNVKADDAGVITELHVDRGDSVTVGTVIADVLDRDHMKLKVPFHSADASGFYVGQAATVTVNGTAETVSGTVESIAATDEVGPGGTLVRQVTILVNNPGVLSETSQGTASVGGAACASGSSFTYASSSQITAKAAGDLDVLNVKEGDRVSKGQVIGVISEADLETQIENARIALENAQLSLKNAQEKLEDYTITSTIDGE
;
A
#
# COMPACT_ATOMS: atom_id res chain seq x y z
N LEU A 1 -22.83 10.74 -11.61
CA LEU A 1 -22.18 11.95 -11.06
C LEU A 1 -21.96 11.84 -9.55
N LEU A 2 -22.94 11.54 -8.70
CA LEU A 2 -22.78 11.43 -7.24
C LEU A 2 -21.84 10.29 -6.83
N LYS A 3 -21.86 9.16 -7.53
CA LYS A 3 -21.01 8.01 -7.24
C LYS A 3 -19.53 8.30 -7.58
N THR A 4 -19.30 8.99 -8.70
CA THR A 4 -17.95 9.40 -9.13
C THR A 4 -17.32 10.41 -8.16
N GLN A 5 -18.11 11.36 -7.64
CA GLN A 5 -17.62 12.32 -6.63
C GLN A 5 -17.30 11.65 -5.29
N SER A 6 -18.13 10.67 -4.87
CA SER A 6 -17.87 9.89 -3.64
C SER A 6 -16.63 9.00 -3.76
N ASP A 7 -16.36 8.45 -4.94
CA ASP A 7 -15.18 7.64 -5.18
C ASP A 7 -13.91 8.52 -5.22
N ASN A 8 -13.96 9.68 -5.87
CA ASN A 8 -12.86 10.66 -5.85
C ASN A 8 -12.53 11.15 -4.44
N GLN A 9 -13.52 11.37 -3.57
CA GLN A 9 -13.26 11.74 -2.17
C GLN A 9 -12.62 10.61 -1.35
N LYS A 10 -12.94 9.34 -1.66
CA LYS A 10 -12.34 8.19 -0.98
C LYS A 10 -10.89 7.97 -1.39
N ASP A 11 -10.58 8.23 -2.66
CA ASP A 11 -9.24 8.04 -3.23
C ASP A 11 -8.23 9.10 -2.76
N ARG A 12 -8.73 10.26 -2.28
CA ARG A 12 -7.90 11.30 -1.63
C ARG A 12 -7.46 10.94 -0.23
N ASN A 13 -8.21 10.11 0.46
CA ASN A 13 -7.81 9.62 1.77
C ASN A 13 -6.78 8.51 1.59
N VAL A 14 -5.54 8.81 1.89
CA VAL A 14 -4.47 7.82 1.92
C VAL A 14 -4.71 6.91 3.12
N LYS A 15 -4.93 5.63 2.85
CA LYS A 15 -5.26 4.64 3.88
C LYS A 15 -4.23 3.52 3.90
N ALA A 16 -3.96 3.02 5.11
CA ALA A 16 -3.18 1.81 5.26
C ALA A 16 -3.98 0.60 4.74
N ASP A 17 -3.43 -0.12 3.78
CA ASP A 17 -4.08 -1.33 3.24
C ASP A 17 -3.95 -2.52 4.20
N ASP A 18 -2.91 -2.54 5.06
CA ASP A 18 -2.69 -3.53 6.10
C ASP A 18 -2.35 -2.86 7.45
N ALA A 19 -2.47 -3.64 8.53
CA ALA A 19 -2.04 -3.23 9.86
C ALA A 19 -0.53 -3.49 10.00
N GLY A 20 0.17 -2.60 10.72
CA GLY A 20 1.61 -2.77 10.96
C GLY A 20 2.25 -1.52 11.54
N VAL A 21 3.55 -1.46 11.42
CA VAL A 21 4.38 -0.32 11.82
C VAL A 21 4.95 0.34 10.57
N ILE A 22 4.88 1.66 10.47
CA ILE A 22 5.52 2.43 9.40
C ILE A 22 7.03 2.33 9.58
N THR A 23 7.71 1.79 8.59
CA THR A 23 9.17 1.63 8.60
C THR A 23 9.88 2.77 7.90
N GLU A 24 9.27 3.32 6.86
CA GLU A 24 9.84 4.42 6.08
C GLU A 24 8.73 5.29 5.51
N LEU A 25 8.94 6.60 5.51
CA LEU A 25 8.12 7.58 4.81
C LEU A 25 8.89 8.10 3.60
N HIS A 26 8.27 8.06 2.42
CA HIS A 26 8.90 8.49 1.16
C HIS A 26 8.47 9.88 0.73
N VAL A 27 7.52 10.48 1.44
CA VAL A 27 6.97 11.82 1.15
C VAL A 27 6.74 12.60 2.44
N ASP A 28 6.85 13.91 2.33
CA ASP A 28 6.56 14.85 3.40
C ASP A 28 5.22 15.57 3.15
N ARG A 29 4.71 16.18 4.21
CA ARG A 29 3.53 17.06 4.10
C ARG A 29 3.84 18.24 3.17
N GLY A 30 3.01 18.45 2.16
CA GLY A 30 3.15 19.48 1.14
C GLY A 30 3.76 18.98 -0.16
N ASP A 31 4.21 17.74 -0.22
CA ASP A 31 4.74 17.16 -1.45
C ASP A 31 3.63 16.86 -2.46
N SER A 32 3.92 17.10 -3.74
CA SER A 32 3.06 16.71 -4.85
C SER A 32 3.20 15.23 -5.15
N VAL A 33 2.09 14.52 -5.16
CA VAL A 33 2.02 13.08 -5.43
C VAL A 33 1.15 12.78 -6.64
N THR A 34 1.46 11.70 -7.32
CA THR A 34 0.66 11.15 -8.43
C THR A 34 0.11 9.78 -8.06
N VAL A 35 -0.88 9.31 -8.81
CA VAL A 35 -1.41 7.95 -8.61
C VAL A 35 -0.29 6.92 -8.72
N GLY A 36 -0.15 6.10 -7.67
CA GLY A 36 0.91 5.09 -7.57
C GLY A 36 2.18 5.55 -6.85
N THR A 37 2.31 6.85 -6.50
CA THR A 37 3.44 7.31 -5.66
C THR A 37 3.42 6.57 -4.33
N VAL A 38 4.53 5.95 -3.94
CA VAL A 38 4.70 5.30 -2.64
C VAL A 38 4.81 6.37 -1.58
N ILE A 39 3.96 6.30 -0.56
CA ILE A 39 3.90 7.25 0.56
C ILE A 39 4.64 6.70 1.77
N ALA A 40 4.40 5.43 2.09
CA ALA A 40 4.99 4.78 3.26
C ALA A 40 5.14 3.27 3.06
N ASP A 41 6.13 2.70 3.71
CA ASP A 41 6.29 1.26 3.88
C ASP A 41 5.73 0.84 5.24
N VAL A 42 4.93 -0.24 5.23
CA VAL A 42 4.31 -0.81 6.43
C VAL A 42 4.75 -2.25 6.60
N LEU A 43 5.18 -2.58 7.80
CA LEU A 43 5.67 -3.90 8.17
C LEU A 43 4.88 -4.45 9.35
N ASP A 44 4.31 -5.65 9.20
CA ASP A 44 3.74 -6.37 10.34
C ASP A 44 4.88 -6.94 11.19
N ARG A 45 5.15 -6.32 12.32
CA ARG A 45 6.14 -6.79 13.29
C ARG A 45 5.57 -7.73 14.36
N ASP A 46 4.25 -7.83 14.44
CA ASP A 46 3.56 -8.65 15.45
C ASP A 46 3.46 -10.11 15.05
N HIS A 47 3.55 -10.38 13.74
CA HIS A 47 3.47 -11.73 13.20
C HIS A 47 4.65 -12.03 12.29
N MET A 48 5.13 -13.26 12.38
CA MET A 48 6.17 -13.77 11.50
C MET A 48 5.74 -15.09 10.89
N LYS A 49 6.29 -15.41 9.74
CA LYS A 49 6.08 -16.68 9.03
C LYS A 49 7.35 -17.51 9.09
N LEU A 50 7.17 -18.78 9.38
CA LEU A 50 8.22 -19.79 9.28
C LEU A 50 7.79 -20.82 8.22
N LYS A 51 8.53 -20.86 7.10
CA LYS A 51 8.29 -21.82 6.03
C LYS A 51 9.28 -22.95 6.15
N VAL A 52 8.81 -24.13 6.53
CA VAL A 52 9.64 -25.33 6.79
C VAL A 52 9.12 -26.56 6.05
N PRO A 53 10.04 -27.44 5.60
CA PRO A 53 9.67 -28.70 4.97
C PRO A 53 9.31 -29.75 6.04
N PHE A 54 8.21 -30.45 5.83
CA PHE A 54 7.84 -31.67 6.55
C PHE A 54 7.87 -32.87 5.62
N HIS A 55 8.06 -34.06 6.13
CA HIS A 55 7.89 -35.26 5.32
C HIS A 55 6.49 -35.32 4.72
N SER A 56 6.39 -35.65 3.44
CA SER A 56 5.11 -35.64 2.71
C SER A 56 4.04 -36.50 3.36
N ALA A 57 4.44 -37.65 3.95
CA ALA A 57 3.54 -38.53 4.68
C ALA A 57 2.88 -37.86 5.89
N ASP A 58 3.65 -37.08 6.66
CA ASP A 58 3.14 -36.33 7.82
C ASP A 58 2.30 -35.13 7.39
N ALA A 59 2.80 -34.37 6.42
CA ALA A 59 2.15 -33.15 5.91
C ALA A 59 0.79 -33.45 5.25
N SER A 60 0.55 -34.68 4.79
CA SER A 60 -0.73 -35.07 4.22
C SER A 60 -1.88 -35.11 5.24
N GLY A 61 -1.56 -35.22 6.53
CA GLY A 61 -2.51 -35.18 7.64
C GLY A 61 -2.71 -33.79 8.25
N PHE A 62 -1.98 -32.78 7.79
CA PHE A 62 -2.10 -31.42 8.34
C PHE A 62 -3.26 -30.65 7.71
N TYR A 63 -3.74 -29.64 8.42
CA TYR A 63 -4.79 -28.73 7.93
C TYR A 63 -4.49 -27.30 8.35
N VAL A 64 -5.01 -26.36 7.58
CA VAL A 64 -4.89 -24.91 7.86
C VAL A 64 -5.59 -24.58 9.18
N GLY A 65 -4.93 -23.82 10.03
CA GLY A 65 -5.41 -23.50 11.39
C GLY A 65 -4.95 -24.48 12.46
N GLN A 66 -4.27 -25.58 12.10
CA GLN A 66 -3.73 -26.53 13.07
C GLN A 66 -2.63 -25.88 13.91
N ALA A 67 -2.64 -26.16 15.22
CA ALA A 67 -1.62 -25.66 16.13
C ALA A 67 -0.24 -26.24 15.81
N ALA A 68 0.76 -25.38 15.87
CA ALA A 68 2.16 -25.71 15.68
C ALA A 68 2.98 -25.19 16.86
N THR A 69 4.04 -25.91 17.22
CA THR A 69 5.06 -25.45 18.18
C THR A 69 6.32 -25.12 17.37
N VAL A 70 6.82 -23.93 17.53
CA VAL A 70 8.03 -23.46 16.85
C VAL A 70 9.12 -23.26 17.90
N THR A 71 10.29 -23.85 17.66
CA THR A 71 11.49 -23.71 18.50
C THR A 71 12.46 -22.77 17.80
N VAL A 72 12.87 -21.72 18.50
CA VAL A 72 13.83 -20.73 17.98
C VAL A 72 15.25 -21.25 18.24
N ASN A 73 16.05 -21.33 17.19
CA ASN A 73 17.42 -21.80 17.30
C ASN A 73 18.29 -20.86 18.13
N GLY A 74 19.06 -21.41 19.02
CA GLY A 74 20.00 -20.67 19.87
C GLY A 74 19.45 -20.22 21.22
N THR A 75 18.14 -20.16 21.40
CA THR A 75 17.52 -19.75 22.69
C THR A 75 16.79 -20.88 23.40
N ALA A 76 16.50 -21.98 22.70
CA ALA A 76 15.62 -23.05 23.14
C ALA A 76 14.20 -22.57 23.55
N GLU A 77 13.84 -21.33 23.21
CA GLU A 77 12.50 -20.80 23.43
C GLU A 77 11.52 -21.40 22.41
N THR A 78 10.34 -21.69 22.89
CA THR A 78 9.25 -22.19 22.06
C THR A 78 8.16 -21.12 21.95
N VAL A 79 7.71 -20.87 20.73
CA VAL A 79 6.58 -19.97 20.45
C VAL A 79 5.46 -20.75 19.79
N SER A 80 4.24 -20.37 20.13
CA SER A 80 3.05 -20.97 19.52
C SER A 80 2.81 -20.40 18.15
N GLY A 81 2.47 -21.27 17.20
CA GLY A 81 2.09 -20.88 15.84
C GLY A 81 0.88 -21.64 15.36
N THR A 82 0.41 -21.29 14.19
CA THR A 82 -0.68 -21.97 13.48
C THR A 82 -0.28 -22.21 12.03
N VAL A 83 -0.68 -23.33 11.48
CA VAL A 83 -0.49 -23.64 10.06
C VAL A 83 -1.29 -22.66 9.22
N GLU A 84 -0.62 -21.79 8.48
CA GLU A 84 -1.24 -20.81 7.59
C GLU A 84 -1.51 -21.42 6.20
N SER A 85 -0.55 -22.16 5.68
CA SER A 85 -0.69 -22.81 4.37
C SER A 85 0.18 -24.07 4.26
N ILE A 86 -0.26 -24.96 3.39
CA ILE A 86 0.43 -26.20 3.06
C ILE A 86 0.58 -26.24 1.55
N ALA A 87 1.80 -26.45 1.04
CA ALA A 87 2.04 -26.53 -0.40
C ALA A 87 1.24 -27.69 -1.02
N ALA A 88 0.74 -27.48 -2.22
CA ALA A 88 -0.04 -28.50 -2.93
C ALA A 88 0.84 -29.61 -3.51
N THR A 89 2.12 -29.33 -3.72
CA THR A 89 3.08 -30.24 -4.38
C THR A 89 4.20 -30.63 -3.42
N ASP A 90 4.66 -31.86 -3.59
CA ASP A 90 5.84 -32.36 -2.90
C ASP A 90 7.11 -31.95 -3.65
N GLU A 91 8.17 -31.74 -2.91
CA GLU A 91 9.51 -31.41 -3.39
C GLU A 91 10.50 -32.46 -2.90
N VAL A 92 11.64 -32.61 -3.60
CA VAL A 92 12.71 -33.47 -3.13
C VAL A 92 13.56 -32.70 -2.13
N GLY A 93 13.48 -33.11 -0.88
CA GLY A 93 14.26 -32.56 0.22
C GLY A 93 15.65 -33.20 0.39
N PRO A 94 16.35 -32.81 1.48
CA PRO A 94 17.65 -33.37 1.83
C PRO A 94 17.58 -34.89 1.93
N GLY A 95 18.58 -35.56 1.35
CA GLY A 95 18.64 -37.05 1.34
C GLY A 95 17.70 -37.73 0.38
N GLY A 96 17.06 -36.99 -0.56
CA GLY A 96 16.15 -37.57 -1.56
C GLY A 96 14.76 -37.93 -1.03
N THR A 97 14.41 -37.46 0.16
CA THR A 97 13.06 -37.70 0.74
C THR A 97 12.06 -36.70 0.16
N LEU A 98 10.81 -37.15 0.00
CA LEU A 98 9.72 -36.26 -0.41
C LEU A 98 9.27 -35.44 0.79
N VAL A 99 9.30 -34.12 0.60
CA VAL A 99 8.89 -33.13 1.60
C VAL A 99 7.85 -32.17 1.02
N ARG A 100 7.02 -31.64 1.90
CA ARG A 100 6.02 -30.64 1.57
C ARG A 100 6.26 -29.40 2.41
N GLN A 101 6.26 -28.24 1.77
CA GLN A 101 6.45 -26.95 2.44
C GLN A 101 5.19 -26.58 3.24
N VAL A 102 5.38 -26.27 4.50
CA VAL A 102 4.33 -25.79 5.41
C VAL A 102 4.72 -24.42 5.93
N THR A 103 3.84 -23.45 5.76
CA THR A 103 4.02 -22.11 6.31
C THR A 103 3.26 -22.02 7.63
N ILE A 104 3.96 -21.62 8.66
CA ILE A 104 3.44 -21.46 10.01
C ILE A 104 3.47 -19.99 10.37
N LEU A 105 2.31 -19.43 10.73
CA LEU A 105 2.18 -18.10 11.27
C LEU A 105 2.47 -18.14 12.77
N VAL A 106 3.36 -17.27 13.22
CA VAL A 106 3.85 -17.20 14.59
C VAL A 106 3.63 -15.80 15.14
N ASN A 107 3.09 -15.70 16.35
CA ASN A 107 3.05 -14.42 17.05
C ASN A 107 4.47 -14.06 17.51
N ASN A 108 4.93 -12.87 17.11
CA ASN A 108 6.24 -12.38 17.48
C ASN A 108 6.20 -11.72 18.86
N PRO A 109 6.87 -12.29 19.88
CA PRO A 109 6.96 -11.65 21.20
C PRO A 109 7.89 -10.43 21.22
N GLY A 110 8.38 -9.99 20.06
CA GLY A 110 9.26 -8.84 19.89
C GLY A 110 10.74 -9.18 19.74
N VAL A 111 11.10 -10.46 19.79
CA VAL A 111 12.51 -10.93 19.72
C VAL A 111 12.84 -11.63 18.39
N LEU A 112 11.83 -11.98 17.60
CA LEU A 112 12.04 -12.63 16.31
C LEU A 112 12.33 -11.59 15.20
N SER A 113 13.28 -11.90 14.37
CA SER A 113 13.67 -11.13 13.19
C SER A 113 13.96 -12.07 12.00
N GLU A 114 14.18 -11.53 10.82
CA GLU A 114 14.53 -12.32 9.63
C GLU A 114 15.86 -13.06 9.74
N THR A 115 16.72 -12.63 10.66
CA THR A 115 17.98 -13.33 10.97
C THR A 115 17.80 -14.51 11.92
N SER A 116 16.64 -14.58 12.61
CA SER A 116 16.30 -15.70 13.47
C SER A 116 15.98 -16.94 12.63
N GLN A 117 16.40 -18.10 13.13
CA GLN A 117 16.07 -19.40 12.53
C GLN A 117 15.26 -20.25 13.50
N GLY A 118 14.44 -21.11 12.99
CA GLY A 118 13.64 -21.98 13.81
C GLY A 118 13.31 -23.31 13.15
N THR A 119 12.85 -24.22 13.97
CA THR A 119 12.26 -25.50 13.57
C THR A 119 10.83 -25.56 14.09
N ALA A 120 10.03 -26.42 13.51
CA ALA A 120 8.63 -26.53 13.92
C ALA A 120 8.19 -27.98 14.09
N SER A 121 7.20 -28.18 14.95
CA SER A 121 6.46 -29.44 15.02
C SER A 121 4.96 -29.18 14.91
N VAL A 122 4.27 -30.05 14.17
CA VAL A 122 2.82 -30.00 13.93
C VAL A 122 2.25 -31.40 14.22
N GLY A 123 1.30 -31.50 15.14
CA GLY A 123 0.70 -32.78 15.50
C GLY A 123 1.68 -33.81 16.04
N GLY A 124 2.84 -33.42 16.55
CA GLY A 124 3.91 -34.30 17.02
C GLY A 124 4.95 -34.67 15.96
N ALA A 125 4.70 -34.37 14.68
CA ALA A 125 5.70 -34.54 13.62
C ALA A 125 6.65 -33.33 13.59
N ALA A 126 7.95 -33.56 13.50
CA ALA A 126 8.97 -32.53 13.39
C ALA A 126 9.26 -32.17 11.92
N CYS A 127 9.62 -30.93 11.65
CA CYS A 127 10.08 -30.55 10.32
C CYS A 127 11.41 -31.22 9.96
N ALA A 128 11.63 -31.45 8.67
CA ALA A 128 12.84 -32.11 8.15
C ALA A 128 14.09 -31.19 8.28
N SER A 129 13.92 -29.88 8.22
CA SER A 129 14.98 -28.90 8.45
C SER A 129 14.41 -27.59 8.95
N GLY A 130 15.24 -26.78 9.64
CA GLY A 130 14.89 -25.44 10.05
C GLY A 130 14.98 -24.44 8.89
N SER A 131 14.38 -23.28 9.10
CA SER A 131 14.39 -22.17 8.16
C SER A 131 14.46 -20.82 8.90
N SER A 132 14.69 -19.74 8.14
CA SER A 132 14.62 -18.38 8.67
C SER A 132 13.17 -17.91 8.73
N PHE A 133 12.92 -17.00 9.67
CA PHE A 133 11.64 -16.31 9.75
C PHE A 133 11.55 -15.21 8.70
N THR A 134 10.35 -14.90 8.28
CA THR A 134 10.02 -13.73 7.46
C THR A 134 8.86 -12.98 8.10
N TYR A 135 8.77 -11.67 7.90
CA TYR A 135 7.62 -10.93 8.38
C TYR A 135 6.32 -11.40 7.69
N ALA A 136 5.22 -11.40 8.43
CA ALA A 136 3.95 -11.93 7.93
C ALA A 136 3.39 -11.07 6.79
N SER A 137 3.55 -9.75 6.85
CA SER A 137 3.15 -8.81 5.82
C SER A 137 4.17 -7.68 5.73
N SER A 138 4.51 -7.33 4.50
CA SER A 138 5.21 -6.09 4.14
C SER A 138 4.45 -5.49 2.98
N SER A 139 3.93 -4.29 3.14
CA SER A 139 3.11 -3.61 2.14
C SER A 139 3.51 -2.15 2.00
N GLN A 140 3.21 -1.57 0.84
CA GLN A 140 3.43 -0.17 0.54
C GLN A 140 2.10 0.56 0.48
N ILE A 141 2.02 1.69 1.14
CA ILE A 141 0.86 2.58 1.01
C ILE A 141 1.13 3.51 -0.18
N THR A 142 0.26 3.48 -1.17
CA THR A 142 0.39 4.29 -2.38
C THR A 142 -0.74 5.30 -2.49
N ALA A 143 -0.43 6.43 -3.12
CA ALA A 143 -1.41 7.45 -3.48
C ALA A 143 -2.40 6.89 -4.51
N LYS A 144 -3.71 7.06 -4.28
CA LYS A 144 -4.79 6.66 -5.20
C LYS A 144 -5.34 7.84 -6.01
N ALA A 145 -4.89 9.06 -5.67
CA ALA A 145 -5.20 10.30 -6.39
C ALA A 145 -3.92 11.11 -6.61
N ALA A 146 -3.96 12.04 -7.55
CA ALA A 146 -2.92 13.04 -7.74
C ALA A 146 -3.30 14.34 -7.01
N GLY A 147 -2.31 15.08 -6.52
CA GLY A 147 -2.46 16.36 -5.82
C GLY A 147 -1.35 16.56 -4.79
N ASP A 148 -1.51 17.54 -3.92
CA ASP A 148 -0.54 17.81 -2.86
C ASP A 148 -0.97 17.10 -1.55
N LEU A 149 -0.02 16.53 -0.83
CA LEU A 149 -0.26 15.85 0.44
C LEU A 149 -0.47 16.89 1.55
N ASP A 150 -1.71 17.31 1.76
CA ASP A 150 -2.08 18.40 2.67
C ASP A 150 -1.95 18.01 4.13
N VAL A 151 -2.28 16.77 4.43
CA VAL A 151 -2.23 16.20 5.78
C VAL A 151 -1.47 14.89 5.75
N LEU A 152 -0.50 14.75 6.64
CA LEU A 152 0.19 13.49 6.96
C LEU A 152 0.18 13.35 8.48
N ASN A 153 -0.58 12.38 8.99
CA ASN A 153 -0.85 12.21 10.44
C ASN A 153 0.00 11.14 11.09
N VAL A 154 1.01 10.65 10.41
CA VAL A 154 1.86 9.54 10.87
C VAL A 154 3.33 9.86 10.70
N LYS A 155 4.15 9.16 11.46
CA LYS A 155 5.62 9.22 11.43
C LYS A 155 6.20 7.82 11.33
N GLU A 156 7.47 7.74 10.97
CA GLU A 156 8.21 6.49 11.07
C GLU A 156 8.18 5.94 12.50
N GLY A 157 7.94 4.66 12.62
CA GLY A 157 7.75 3.97 13.90
C GLY A 157 6.30 3.94 14.42
N ASP A 158 5.40 4.71 13.83
CA ASP A 158 3.98 4.70 14.22
C ASP A 158 3.29 3.41 13.81
N ARG A 159 2.38 2.95 14.67
CA ARG A 159 1.53 1.79 14.38
C ARG A 159 0.25 2.24 13.68
N VAL A 160 -0.08 1.56 12.60
CA VAL A 160 -1.31 1.81 11.83
C VAL A 160 -2.18 0.56 11.80
N SER A 161 -3.49 0.79 11.73
CA SER A 161 -4.49 -0.28 11.56
C SER A 161 -4.95 -0.32 10.10
N LYS A 162 -5.38 -1.49 9.65
CA LYS A 162 -5.98 -1.64 8.31
C LYS A 162 -7.15 -0.68 8.11
N GLY A 163 -7.11 0.09 7.02
CA GLY A 163 -8.11 1.11 6.69
C GLY A 163 -7.95 2.46 7.41
N GLN A 164 -6.95 2.60 8.28
CA GLN A 164 -6.66 3.87 8.95
C GLN A 164 -6.22 4.90 7.92
N VAL A 165 -6.79 6.12 8.01
CA VAL A 165 -6.39 7.26 7.19
C VAL A 165 -5.09 7.84 7.76
N ILE A 166 -4.04 7.82 6.98
CA ILE A 166 -2.71 8.33 7.35
C ILE A 166 -2.43 9.71 6.76
N GLY A 167 -3.12 10.07 5.69
CA GLY A 167 -2.95 11.37 5.02
C GLY A 167 -4.14 11.73 4.16
N VAL A 168 -4.16 12.97 3.71
CA VAL A 168 -5.19 13.51 2.80
C VAL A 168 -4.51 14.28 1.68
N ILE A 169 -4.88 13.95 0.44
CA ILE A 169 -4.43 14.62 -0.78
C ILE A 169 -5.43 15.73 -1.12
N SER A 170 -4.94 16.96 -1.31
CA SER A 170 -5.75 18.12 -1.68
C SER A 170 -6.01 18.19 -3.19
N GLU A 171 -7.05 18.94 -3.56
CA GLU A 171 -7.38 19.25 -4.97
C GLU A 171 -6.67 20.51 -5.49
N ALA A 172 -5.52 20.90 -4.92
CA ALA A 172 -4.83 22.13 -5.30
C ALA A 172 -4.67 22.30 -6.82
N ASP A 173 -4.50 21.21 -7.53
CA ASP A 173 -4.39 21.19 -8.99
C ASP A 173 -5.70 21.60 -9.71
N LEU A 174 -6.86 21.25 -9.17
CA LEU A 174 -8.15 21.56 -9.81
C LEU A 174 -8.52 23.05 -9.67
N GLU A 175 -8.29 23.65 -8.52
CA GLU A 175 -8.48 25.10 -8.32
C GLU A 175 -7.54 25.91 -9.21
N THR A 176 -6.28 25.52 -9.30
CA THR A 176 -5.30 26.15 -10.18
C THR A 176 -5.68 26.00 -11.66
N GLN A 177 -6.17 24.83 -12.08
CA GLN A 177 -6.65 24.61 -13.44
C GLN A 177 -7.91 25.44 -13.76
N ILE A 178 -8.84 25.53 -12.82
CA ILE A 178 -10.04 26.37 -12.96
C ILE A 178 -9.66 27.83 -13.07
N GLU A 179 -8.76 28.34 -12.24
CA GLU A 179 -8.31 29.72 -12.28
C GLU A 179 -7.56 30.04 -13.59
N ASN A 180 -6.67 29.15 -14.02
CA ASN A 180 -6.00 29.29 -15.32
C ASN A 180 -6.96 29.28 -16.51
N ALA A 181 -7.99 28.42 -16.48
CA ALA A 181 -9.04 28.37 -17.49
C ALA A 181 -9.89 29.65 -17.48
N ARG A 182 -10.16 30.22 -16.31
CA ARG A 182 -10.89 31.47 -16.14
C ARG A 182 -10.10 32.66 -16.72
N ILE A 183 -8.81 32.74 -16.40
CA ILE A 183 -7.90 33.76 -16.96
C ILE A 183 -7.81 33.65 -18.49
N ALA A 184 -7.71 32.43 -19.02
CA ALA A 184 -7.69 32.20 -20.46
C ALA A 184 -9.01 32.63 -21.13
N LEU A 185 -10.15 32.37 -20.51
CA LEU A 185 -11.46 32.82 -20.99
C LEU A 185 -11.58 34.35 -20.99
N GLU A 186 -11.15 35.03 -19.92
CA GLU A 186 -11.16 36.46 -19.80
C GLU A 186 -10.28 37.13 -20.89
N ASN A 187 -9.09 36.62 -21.11
CA ASN A 187 -8.20 37.06 -22.17
C ASN A 187 -8.81 36.86 -23.57
N ALA A 188 -9.50 35.76 -23.81
CA ALA A 188 -10.20 35.53 -25.08
C ALA A 188 -11.38 36.48 -25.27
N GLN A 189 -12.15 36.78 -24.21
CA GLN A 189 -13.22 37.76 -24.24
C GLN A 189 -12.71 39.16 -24.53
N LEU A 190 -11.60 39.57 -23.88
CA LEU A 190 -10.96 40.87 -24.13
C LEU A 190 -10.45 40.99 -25.58
N SER A 191 -9.87 39.90 -26.11
CA SER A 191 -9.40 39.84 -27.50
C SER A 191 -10.57 39.94 -28.48
N LEU A 192 -11.69 39.31 -28.19
CA LEU A 192 -12.91 39.41 -29.00
C LEU A 192 -13.48 40.80 -28.98
N LYS A 193 -13.56 41.47 -27.80
CA LYS A 193 -14.02 42.83 -27.64
C LYS A 193 -13.15 43.80 -28.44
N ASN A 194 -11.83 43.68 -28.32
CA ASN A 194 -10.90 44.52 -29.07
C ASN A 194 -11.03 44.34 -30.59
N ALA A 195 -11.32 43.11 -31.05
CA ALA A 195 -11.57 42.82 -32.45
C ALA A 195 -12.92 43.43 -32.94
N GLN A 196 -13.96 43.43 -32.10
CA GLN A 196 -15.24 44.07 -32.38
C GLN A 196 -15.11 45.57 -32.46
N GLU A 197 -14.43 46.21 -31.49
CA GLU A 197 -14.15 47.66 -31.49
C GLU A 197 -13.40 48.07 -32.77
N LYS A 198 -12.38 47.29 -33.16
CA LYS A 198 -11.67 47.56 -34.43
C LYS A 198 -12.58 47.43 -35.65
N LEU A 199 -13.55 46.51 -35.64
CA LEU A 199 -14.48 46.29 -36.73
C LEU A 199 -15.47 47.48 -36.84
N GLU A 200 -15.88 48.08 -35.71
CA GLU A 200 -16.70 49.29 -35.66
C GLU A 200 -15.93 50.52 -36.21
N ASP A 201 -14.64 50.63 -35.92
CA ASP A 201 -13.77 51.69 -36.46
C ASP A 201 -13.59 51.62 -38.00
N TYR A 202 -13.78 50.43 -38.56
CA TYR A 202 -13.75 50.26 -40.06
C TYR A 202 -15.10 50.61 -40.70
N THR A 203 -16.17 50.85 -39.93
CA THR A 203 -17.48 51.20 -40.47
C THR A 203 -17.59 52.68 -40.62
N ILE A 204 -17.38 53.20 -41.83
CA ILE A 204 -17.52 54.62 -42.14
C ILE A 204 -19.01 54.91 -42.39
N THR A 205 -19.62 55.62 -41.47
CA THR A 205 -21.00 56.15 -41.65
C THR A 205 -20.95 57.59 -42.16
N SER A 206 -21.71 57.86 -43.25
CA SER A 206 -21.89 59.25 -43.71
C SER A 206 -22.75 60.02 -42.73
N THR A 207 -22.28 61.19 -42.29
CA THR A 207 -23.01 62.10 -41.39
C THR A 207 -23.88 63.07 -42.14
N ILE A 208 -23.96 62.98 -43.45
CA ILE A 208 -24.76 63.88 -44.30
C ILE A 208 -25.69 63.05 -45.18
N ASP A 209 -26.96 63.45 -45.17
CA ASP A 209 -27.96 62.98 -46.11
C ASP A 209 -27.63 63.57 -47.50
N GLY A 210 -27.36 62.68 -48.49
CA GLY A 210 -27.15 63.09 -49.87
C GLY A 210 -28.50 63.36 -50.57
N GLU A 211 -28.62 64.47 -51.23
CA GLU A 211 -29.66 64.69 -52.21
C GLU A 211 -29.35 63.89 -53.48
#